data_9273bfc5c78557c66508e33a75f3e424
#
_entry.id   9273bfc5c78557c66508e33a75f3e424
#
_cell.length_a   1.000
_cell.length_b   1.000
_cell.length_c   1.000
_cell.angle_alpha   90.00
_cell.angle_beta   90.00
_cell.angle_gamma   90.00
#
_symmetry.space_group_name_H-M   'P 1'
#
loop_
_entity.id
_entity.type
_entity.pdbx_description
1 polymer ?
#
loop_
_entity_poly.entity_id
_entity_poly.type
_entity_poly.pdbx_seq_one_letter_code
_entity_poly.pdbx_strand_id
1 'polypeptide(L)'
;MLYTGTMDDILNLSPALRFLIEILVVLLLIHAGGYCIDDFHGLWGIGRIPRWIAVPLTVVASVGIINAINLIDGVNGLSSGFCILACMMFGTLFYLSGDMKMTLLAVVSVGALIPFFFHNVFGKTSKMFIGDGGTLVMGIIMSIFVIEILQSGSLCAAYVGESIGLIPFALAVLCIPVFDTLRVMSTRILKGTSPFHPDKTHLHHMFIELGASHMATT
;
A
#
# COMPACT_ATOMS: atom_id res chain seq x y z
N MET A 1 11.08 -7.88 2.12
CA MET A 1 10.79 -6.42 2.23
C MET A 1 11.45 -5.78 3.46
N LEU A 2 11.31 -6.32 4.68
CA LEU A 2 11.95 -5.73 5.87
C LEU A 2 13.48 -5.57 5.70
N TYR A 3 14.17 -6.63 5.32
CA TYR A 3 15.62 -6.56 5.09
C TYR A 3 16.00 -5.56 3.99
N THR A 4 15.23 -5.52 2.91
CA THR A 4 15.45 -4.57 1.80
C THR A 4 15.33 -3.13 2.27
N GLY A 5 14.25 -2.80 3.00
CA GLY A 5 14.04 -1.44 3.51
C GLY A 5 15.08 -1.05 4.55
N THR A 6 15.47 -1.97 5.46
CA THR A 6 16.55 -1.68 6.41
C THR A 6 17.89 -1.45 5.70
N MET A 7 18.17 -2.20 4.62
CA MET A 7 19.35 -1.94 3.80
C MET A 7 19.27 -0.61 3.05
N ASP A 8 18.08 -0.23 2.60
CA ASP A 8 17.84 1.07 1.96
C ASP A 8 18.09 2.22 2.94
N ASP A 9 17.55 2.14 4.14
CA ASP A 9 17.76 3.12 5.21
C ASP A 9 19.27 3.32 5.56
N ILE A 10 20.09 2.25 5.43
CA ILE A 10 21.52 2.29 5.79
C ILE A 10 22.40 2.66 4.59
N LEU A 11 22.11 2.10 3.42
CA LEU A 11 23.03 2.14 2.26
C LEU A 11 22.54 3.06 1.14
N ASN A 12 21.31 3.61 1.23
CA ASN A 12 20.66 4.39 0.17
C ASN A 12 20.72 3.63 -1.17
N LEU A 13 20.00 2.53 -1.27
CA LEU A 13 19.98 1.69 -2.46
C LEU A 13 19.54 2.48 -3.70
N SER A 14 20.06 2.11 -4.86
CA SER A 14 19.56 2.73 -6.09
C SER A 14 18.08 2.40 -6.29
N PRO A 15 17.26 3.36 -6.75
CA PRO A 15 15.83 3.12 -7.00
C PRO A 15 15.56 1.91 -7.90
N ALA A 16 16.42 1.70 -8.90
CA ALA A 16 16.29 0.56 -9.82
C ALA A 16 16.47 -0.79 -9.10
N LEU A 17 17.42 -0.88 -8.16
CA LEU A 17 17.62 -2.11 -7.38
C LEU A 17 16.44 -2.36 -6.45
N ARG A 18 15.91 -1.32 -5.79
CA ARG A 18 14.72 -1.42 -4.94
C ARG A 18 13.51 -1.92 -5.73
N PHE A 19 13.21 -1.29 -6.88
CA PHE A 19 12.14 -1.74 -7.77
C PHE A 19 12.32 -3.20 -8.24
N LEU A 20 13.55 -3.60 -8.59
CA LEU A 20 13.83 -4.99 -8.99
C LEU A 20 13.49 -5.97 -7.86
N ILE A 21 13.89 -5.66 -6.63
CA ILE A 21 13.61 -6.52 -5.47
C ILE A 21 12.11 -6.57 -5.20
N GLU A 22 11.40 -5.44 -5.27
CA GLU A 22 9.94 -5.39 -5.11
C GLU A 22 9.24 -6.29 -6.15
N ILE A 23 9.64 -6.20 -7.42
CA ILE A 23 9.12 -7.06 -8.49
C ILE A 23 9.37 -8.53 -8.20
N LEU A 24 10.59 -8.89 -7.78
CA LEU A 24 10.93 -10.28 -7.46
C LEU A 24 10.11 -10.81 -6.28
N VAL A 25 9.88 -10.01 -5.24
CA VAL A 25 9.05 -10.40 -4.09
C VAL A 25 7.59 -10.60 -4.52
N VAL A 26 7.05 -9.71 -5.35
CA VAL A 26 5.68 -9.86 -5.87
C VAL A 26 5.56 -11.09 -6.78
N LEU A 27 6.54 -11.34 -7.64
CA LEU A 27 6.57 -12.56 -8.46
C LEU A 27 6.64 -13.83 -7.60
N LEU A 28 7.37 -13.80 -6.50
CA LEU A 28 7.42 -14.90 -5.53
C LEU A 28 6.03 -15.13 -4.89
N LEU A 29 5.32 -14.06 -4.50
CA LEU A 29 3.94 -14.17 -3.99
C LEU A 29 2.99 -14.78 -5.01
N ILE A 30 3.11 -14.39 -6.29
CA ILE A 30 2.29 -14.94 -7.37
C ILE A 30 2.59 -16.43 -7.60
N HIS A 31 3.87 -16.81 -7.68
CA HIS A 31 4.26 -18.17 -8.05
C HIS A 31 4.22 -19.16 -6.89
N ALA A 32 4.66 -18.76 -5.70
CA ALA A 32 4.70 -19.63 -4.53
C ALA A 32 3.43 -19.55 -3.69
N GLY A 33 2.81 -18.37 -3.59
CA GLY A 33 1.61 -18.13 -2.79
C GLY A 33 0.30 -18.27 -3.56
N GLY A 34 0.33 -18.25 -4.89
CA GLY A 34 -0.87 -18.26 -5.73
C GLY A 34 -1.61 -16.92 -5.76
N TYR A 35 -1.07 -15.88 -5.15
CA TYR A 35 -1.69 -14.55 -5.07
C TYR A 35 -1.66 -13.83 -6.41
N CYS A 36 -2.83 -13.54 -7.01
CA CYS A 36 -2.91 -12.86 -8.29
C CYS A 36 -4.23 -12.10 -8.43
N ILE A 37 -4.19 -10.88 -8.91
CA ILE A 37 -5.38 -10.12 -9.30
C ILE A 37 -5.86 -10.70 -10.62
N ASP A 38 -6.81 -11.63 -10.59
CA ASP A 38 -7.28 -12.34 -11.77
C ASP A 38 -8.80 -12.27 -11.98
N ASP A 39 -9.53 -11.57 -11.09
CA ASP A 39 -10.96 -11.39 -11.24
C ASP A 39 -11.38 -9.94 -10.98
N PHE A 40 -12.08 -9.33 -11.93
CA PHE A 40 -12.66 -8.00 -11.81
C PHE A 40 -14.10 -8.04 -11.28
N HIS A 41 -14.58 -9.23 -10.93
CA HIS A 41 -15.89 -9.46 -10.33
C HIS A 41 -17.05 -8.77 -11.05
N GLY A 42 -17.00 -8.70 -12.37
CA GLY A 42 -18.05 -8.10 -13.21
C GLY A 42 -17.94 -6.58 -13.40
N LEU A 43 -16.93 -5.92 -12.86
CA LEU A 43 -16.73 -4.48 -13.10
C LEU A 43 -16.55 -4.22 -14.59
N TRP A 44 -17.37 -3.32 -15.16
CA TRP A 44 -17.44 -3.04 -16.61
C TRP A 44 -17.73 -4.28 -17.47
N GLY A 45 -18.37 -5.32 -16.92
CA GLY A 45 -18.63 -6.58 -17.61
C GLY A 45 -17.40 -7.49 -17.70
N ILE A 46 -16.29 -7.15 -17.04
CA ILE A 46 -15.08 -7.93 -17.00
C ILE A 46 -15.11 -8.81 -15.75
N GLY A 47 -15.08 -10.13 -15.94
CA GLY A 47 -14.88 -11.11 -14.88
C GLY A 47 -13.43 -11.52 -14.78
N ARG A 48 -13.19 -12.85 -14.88
CA ARG A 48 -11.83 -13.41 -14.83
C ARG A 48 -11.00 -13.02 -16.04
N ILE A 49 -9.76 -12.66 -15.77
CA ILE A 49 -8.77 -12.30 -16.79
C ILE A 49 -7.70 -13.41 -16.93
N PRO A 50 -7.16 -13.60 -18.14
CA PRO A 50 -6.15 -14.63 -18.37
C PRO A 50 -4.85 -14.30 -17.63
N ARG A 51 -4.11 -15.34 -17.21
CA ARG A 51 -2.92 -15.22 -16.37
C ARG A 51 -1.82 -14.32 -16.96
N TRP A 52 -1.70 -14.27 -18.29
CA TRP A 52 -0.72 -13.42 -18.96
C TRP A 52 -1.00 -11.92 -18.83
N ILE A 53 -2.26 -11.53 -18.53
CA ILE A 53 -2.65 -10.15 -18.15
C ILE A 53 -2.60 -10.00 -16.62
N ALA A 54 -3.11 -10.97 -15.89
CA ALA A 54 -3.21 -10.94 -14.44
C ALA A 54 -1.84 -10.76 -13.74
N VAL A 55 -0.81 -11.48 -14.21
CA VAL A 55 0.53 -11.41 -13.62
C VAL A 55 1.16 -10.01 -13.76
N PRO A 56 1.28 -9.42 -14.96
CA PRO A 56 1.79 -8.05 -15.09
C PRO A 56 0.95 -7.02 -14.33
N LEU A 57 -0.37 -7.14 -14.36
CA LEU A 57 -1.27 -6.27 -13.62
C LEU A 57 -1.00 -6.34 -12.11
N THR A 58 -0.89 -7.55 -11.56
CA THR A 58 -0.58 -7.76 -10.14
C THR A 58 0.76 -7.15 -9.76
N VAL A 59 1.78 -7.32 -10.60
CA VAL A 59 3.11 -6.73 -10.36
C VAL A 59 3.02 -5.21 -10.35
N VAL A 60 2.40 -4.60 -11.35
CA VAL A 60 2.28 -3.13 -11.44
C VAL A 60 1.46 -2.58 -10.27
N ALA A 61 0.32 -3.18 -9.95
CA ALA A 61 -0.53 -2.75 -8.84
C ALA A 61 0.20 -2.86 -7.49
N SER A 62 0.84 -4.01 -7.23
CA SER A 62 1.54 -4.26 -5.96
C SER A 62 2.74 -3.34 -5.77
N VAL A 63 3.60 -3.22 -6.78
CA VAL A 63 4.77 -2.31 -6.73
C VAL A 63 4.29 -0.86 -6.58
N GLY A 64 3.21 -0.48 -7.28
CA GLY A 64 2.59 0.83 -7.14
C GLY A 64 2.09 1.10 -5.71
N ILE A 65 1.40 0.14 -5.07
CA ILE A 65 0.93 0.24 -3.69
C ILE A 65 2.11 0.32 -2.71
N ILE A 66 3.13 -0.54 -2.87
CA ILE A 66 4.32 -0.55 -2.01
C ILE A 66 4.98 0.83 -2.01
N ASN A 67 5.23 1.38 -3.20
CA ASN A 67 5.86 2.70 -3.32
C ASN A 67 4.94 3.83 -2.86
N ALA A 68 3.63 3.74 -3.09
CA ALA A 68 2.69 4.74 -2.62
C ALA A 68 2.67 4.84 -1.08
N ILE A 69 2.69 3.69 -0.38
CA ILE A 69 2.78 3.66 1.10
C ILE A 69 4.13 4.21 1.60
N ASN A 70 5.22 3.92 0.88
CA ASN A 70 6.54 4.45 1.23
C ASN A 70 6.60 5.97 1.04
N LEU A 71 6.02 6.50 -0.04
CA LEU A 71 6.08 7.91 -0.38
C LEU A 71 5.24 8.83 0.53
N ILE A 72 4.24 8.32 1.24
CA ILE A 72 3.48 9.12 2.23
C ILE A 72 4.18 9.25 3.58
N ASP A 73 5.31 8.57 3.81
CA ASP A 73 6.06 8.62 5.08
C ASP A 73 6.92 9.87 5.21
N GLY A 74 6.37 11.02 4.91
CA GLY A 74 7.05 12.33 5.06
C GLY A 74 6.62 13.13 6.30
N VAL A 75 5.61 12.67 7.03
CA VAL A 75 5.02 13.36 8.18
C VAL A 75 4.78 12.39 9.33
N ASN A 76 5.07 12.84 10.57
CA ASN A 76 4.90 12.00 11.75
C ASN A 76 3.46 11.48 11.85
N GLY A 77 3.29 10.19 11.95
CA GLY A 77 2.01 9.52 12.11
C GLY A 77 1.21 9.31 10.84
N LEU A 78 1.50 9.99 9.73
CA LEU A 78 0.69 9.89 8.51
C LEU A 78 0.68 8.48 7.94
N SER A 79 1.85 7.90 7.67
CA SER A 79 1.95 6.54 7.10
C SER A 79 1.43 5.48 8.07
N SER A 80 1.83 5.54 9.35
CA SER A 80 1.38 4.57 10.35
C SER A 80 -0.10 4.70 10.69
N GLY A 81 -0.62 5.92 10.84
CA GLY A 81 -2.05 6.17 11.07
C GLY A 81 -2.90 5.72 9.89
N PHE A 82 -2.48 6.03 8.68
CA PHE A 82 -3.11 5.55 7.46
C PHE A 82 -3.14 4.01 7.41
N CYS A 83 -2.00 3.35 7.64
CA CYS A 83 -1.92 1.89 7.64
C CYS A 83 -2.79 1.24 8.74
N ILE A 84 -2.90 1.86 9.92
CA ILE A 84 -3.81 1.39 10.98
C ILE A 84 -5.26 1.42 10.46
N LEU A 85 -5.71 2.56 9.92
CA LEU A 85 -7.08 2.69 9.40
C LEU A 85 -7.35 1.72 8.25
N ALA A 86 -6.43 1.60 7.29
CA ALA A 86 -6.54 0.67 6.18
C ALA A 86 -6.63 -0.79 6.66
N CYS A 87 -5.76 -1.20 7.61
CA CYS A 87 -5.82 -2.53 8.22
C CYS A 87 -7.15 -2.78 8.95
N MET A 88 -7.71 -1.77 9.63
CA MET A 88 -9.01 -1.90 10.27
C MET A 88 -10.14 -2.09 9.25
N MET A 89 -10.13 -1.34 8.14
CA MET A 89 -11.14 -1.45 7.09
C MET A 89 -11.06 -2.81 6.37
N PHE A 90 -9.88 -3.22 5.90
CA PHE A 90 -9.68 -4.52 5.28
C PHE A 90 -9.95 -5.66 6.26
N GLY A 91 -9.44 -5.55 7.49
CA GLY A 91 -9.64 -6.56 8.55
C GLY A 91 -11.11 -6.77 8.90
N THR A 92 -11.91 -5.71 8.91
CA THR A 92 -13.36 -5.81 9.11
C THR A 92 -14.02 -6.58 7.97
N LEU A 93 -13.67 -6.28 6.72
CA LEU A 93 -14.19 -7.01 5.56
C LEU A 93 -13.79 -8.49 5.62
N PHE A 94 -12.53 -8.81 5.89
CA PHE A 94 -12.05 -10.18 6.02
C PHE A 94 -12.74 -10.93 7.17
N TYR A 95 -12.94 -10.30 8.31
CA TYR A 95 -13.65 -10.89 9.44
C TYR A 95 -15.11 -11.24 9.09
N LEU A 96 -15.82 -10.31 8.47
CA LEU A 96 -17.21 -10.50 8.06
C LEU A 96 -17.36 -11.56 6.96
N SER A 97 -16.37 -11.69 6.08
CA SER A 97 -16.34 -12.72 5.03
C SER A 97 -15.85 -14.09 5.52
N GLY A 98 -15.38 -14.20 6.78
CA GLY A 98 -14.86 -15.44 7.36
C GLY A 98 -13.41 -15.75 7.02
N ASP A 99 -12.67 -14.82 6.39
CA ASP A 99 -11.24 -15.00 6.13
C ASP A 99 -10.41 -14.69 7.38
N MET A 100 -10.29 -15.68 8.24
CA MET A 100 -9.57 -15.55 9.51
C MET A 100 -8.06 -15.35 9.33
N LYS A 101 -7.46 -15.80 8.22
CA LYS A 101 -6.02 -15.63 7.97
C LYS A 101 -5.70 -14.16 7.72
N MET A 102 -6.45 -13.51 6.82
CA MET A 102 -6.28 -12.09 6.53
C MET A 102 -6.74 -11.21 7.67
N THR A 103 -7.80 -11.60 8.39
CA THR A 103 -8.21 -10.95 9.64
C THR A 103 -7.08 -10.92 10.67
N LEU A 104 -6.42 -12.06 10.90
CA LEU A 104 -5.30 -12.14 11.84
C LEU A 104 -4.14 -11.26 11.40
N LEU A 105 -3.78 -11.28 10.11
CA LEU A 105 -2.72 -10.42 9.57
C LEU A 105 -3.04 -8.94 9.79
N ALA A 106 -4.29 -8.52 9.55
CA ALA A 106 -4.73 -7.15 9.78
C ALA A 106 -4.64 -6.75 11.25
N VAL A 107 -5.15 -7.60 12.17
CA VAL A 107 -5.13 -7.33 13.62
C VAL A 107 -3.70 -7.25 14.16
N VAL A 108 -2.81 -8.15 13.75
CA VAL A 108 -1.39 -8.12 14.14
C VAL A 108 -0.71 -6.85 13.64
N SER A 109 -1.00 -6.44 12.40
CA SER A 109 -0.46 -5.20 11.82
C SER A 109 -0.92 -3.97 12.61
N VAL A 110 -2.21 -3.88 12.96
CA VAL A 110 -2.74 -2.79 13.82
C VAL A 110 -2.05 -2.80 15.18
N GLY A 111 -1.95 -3.99 15.80
CA GLY A 111 -1.31 -4.13 17.13
C GLY A 111 0.15 -3.70 17.14
N ALA A 112 0.90 -3.97 16.07
CA ALA A 112 2.29 -3.55 15.92
C ALA A 112 2.43 -2.04 15.66
N LEU A 113 1.50 -1.44 14.89
CA LEU A 113 1.58 -0.04 14.50
C LEU A 113 1.08 0.93 15.58
N ILE A 114 0.14 0.54 16.44
CA ILE A 114 -0.43 1.42 17.48
C ILE A 114 0.65 1.98 18.42
N PRO A 115 1.51 1.17 19.07
CA PRO A 115 2.56 1.68 19.95
C PRO A 115 3.55 2.58 19.19
N PHE A 116 3.90 2.20 17.96
CA PHE A 116 4.75 3.00 17.10
C PHE A 116 4.12 4.38 16.79
N PHE A 117 2.83 4.40 16.38
CA PHE A 117 2.10 5.63 16.08
C PHE A 117 2.12 6.59 17.27
N PHE A 118 1.78 6.11 18.46
CA PHE A 118 1.79 6.96 19.67
C PHE A 118 3.18 7.50 19.99
N HIS A 119 4.23 6.68 19.83
CA HIS A 119 5.59 7.14 20.06
C HIS A 119 6.05 8.15 19.01
N ASN A 120 5.74 7.92 17.73
CA ASN A 120 6.11 8.81 16.63
C ASN A 120 5.41 10.19 16.70
N VAL A 121 4.11 10.20 17.06
CA VAL A 121 3.31 11.45 17.11
C VAL A 121 3.55 12.20 18.41
N PHE A 122 3.54 11.53 19.55
CA PHE A 122 3.56 12.16 20.89
C PHE A 122 4.90 12.05 21.61
N GLY A 123 5.87 11.31 21.10
CA GLY A 123 7.20 11.17 21.68
C GLY A 123 7.95 12.50 21.74
N LYS A 124 8.47 12.85 22.93
CA LYS A 124 9.14 14.14 23.17
C LYS A 124 10.67 14.04 23.08
N THR A 125 11.26 12.92 23.44
CA THR A 125 12.71 12.75 23.63
C THR A 125 13.44 12.09 22.48
N SER A 126 12.79 11.18 21.75
CA SER A 126 13.34 10.56 20.53
C SER A 126 12.18 10.24 19.59
N LYS A 127 12.16 10.90 18.45
CA LYS A 127 11.19 10.53 17.41
C LYS A 127 11.75 9.34 16.62
N MET A 128 10.95 8.29 16.55
CA MET A 128 11.27 7.09 15.79
C MET A 128 10.51 7.17 14.47
N PHE A 129 11.20 7.07 13.35
CA PHE A 129 10.58 6.97 12.04
C PHE A 129 10.30 5.50 11.72
N ILE A 130 9.26 5.25 10.92
CA ILE A 130 8.94 3.88 10.50
C ILE A 130 10.00 3.36 9.53
N GLY A 131 10.65 4.27 8.80
CA GLY A 131 11.70 3.99 7.82
C GLY A 131 11.22 3.17 6.63
N ASP A 132 12.12 2.97 5.67
CA ASP A 132 11.81 2.16 4.49
C ASP A 132 11.56 0.69 4.85
N GLY A 133 12.19 0.21 5.93
CA GLY A 133 11.92 -1.13 6.47
C GLY A 133 10.46 -1.35 6.82
N GLY A 134 9.86 -0.41 7.55
CA GLY A 134 8.46 -0.51 7.98
C GLY A 134 7.47 -0.22 6.85
N THR A 135 7.70 0.83 6.06
CA THR A 135 6.77 1.22 4.98
C THR A 135 6.70 0.19 3.87
N LEU A 136 7.83 -0.42 3.47
CA LEU A 136 7.85 -1.50 2.47
C LEU A 136 7.16 -2.77 2.97
N VAL A 137 7.25 -3.09 4.28
CA VAL A 137 6.49 -4.20 4.87
C VAL A 137 5.00 -3.90 4.86
N MET A 138 4.59 -2.69 5.26
CA MET A 138 3.18 -2.33 5.21
C MET A 138 2.65 -2.26 3.79
N GLY A 139 3.44 -1.77 2.84
CA GLY A 139 3.09 -1.76 1.42
C GLY A 139 2.81 -3.15 0.85
N ILE A 140 3.63 -4.15 1.19
CA ILE A 140 3.38 -5.53 0.73
C ILE A 140 2.15 -6.14 1.42
N ILE A 141 1.89 -5.83 2.71
CA ILE A 141 0.69 -6.26 3.40
C ILE A 141 -0.57 -5.67 2.73
N MET A 142 -0.58 -4.36 2.43
CA MET A 142 -1.68 -3.72 1.69
C MET A 142 -1.87 -4.34 0.31
N SER A 143 -0.79 -4.67 -0.40
CA SER A 143 -0.86 -5.36 -1.69
C SER A 143 -1.50 -6.75 -1.56
N ILE A 144 -1.13 -7.52 -0.53
CA ILE A 144 -1.73 -8.84 -0.25
C ILE A 144 -3.23 -8.69 0.02
N PHE A 145 -3.66 -7.69 0.79
CA PHE A 145 -5.08 -7.46 1.05
C PHE A 145 -5.87 -7.14 -0.23
N VAL A 146 -5.31 -6.30 -1.11
CA VAL A 146 -5.92 -5.99 -2.40
C VAL A 146 -5.99 -7.22 -3.30
N ILE A 147 -4.91 -8.00 -3.38
CA ILE A 147 -4.90 -9.24 -4.18
C ILE A 147 -5.94 -10.22 -3.65
N GLU A 148 -6.01 -10.43 -2.31
CA GLU A 148 -6.94 -11.36 -1.69
C GLU A 148 -8.40 -11.07 -2.04
N ILE A 149 -8.80 -9.80 -2.08
CA ILE A 149 -10.16 -9.42 -2.45
C ILE A 149 -10.42 -9.47 -3.95
N LEU A 150 -9.37 -9.39 -4.79
CA LEU A 150 -9.47 -9.34 -6.25
C LEU A 150 -9.00 -10.64 -6.95
N GLN A 151 -8.76 -11.70 -6.19
CA GLN A 151 -8.48 -13.00 -6.77
C GLN A 151 -9.75 -13.83 -6.94
N SER A 152 -9.74 -14.72 -7.93
CA SER A 152 -10.83 -15.67 -8.14
C SER A 152 -10.98 -16.62 -6.95
N GLY A 153 -12.20 -16.74 -6.43
CA GLY A 153 -12.48 -17.56 -5.25
C GLY A 153 -12.30 -16.84 -3.91
N SER A 154 -12.12 -15.51 -3.93
CA SER A 154 -12.09 -14.70 -2.72
C SER A 154 -13.34 -14.91 -1.85
N LEU A 155 -13.15 -15.14 -0.54
CA LEU A 155 -14.24 -15.22 0.42
C LEU A 155 -15.01 -13.89 0.52
N CYS A 156 -14.31 -12.76 0.32
CA CYS A 156 -14.94 -11.45 0.28
C CYS A 156 -15.92 -11.33 -0.89
N ALA A 157 -15.55 -11.84 -2.07
CA ALA A 157 -16.43 -11.87 -3.23
C ALA A 157 -17.67 -12.74 -2.99
N ALA A 158 -17.50 -13.88 -2.34
CA ALA A 158 -18.63 -14.74 -1.96
C ALA A 158 -19.55 -14.08 -0.92
N TYR A 159 -18.99 -13.29 0.01
CA TYR A 159 -19.75 -12.59 1.05
C TYR A 159 -20.54 -11.39 0.50
N VAL A 160 -19.93 -10.58 -0.35
CA VAL A 160 -20.56 -9.36 -0.89
C VAL A 160 -21.57 -9.69 -2.01
N GLY A 161 -21.54 -10.90 -2.57
CA GLY A 161 -22.36 -11.32 -3.70
C GLY A 161 -21.77 -10.84 -5.03
N GLU A 162 -22.62 -10.34 -5.95
CA GLU A 162 -22.11 -9.75 -7.21
C GLU A 162 -21.21 -8.53 -6.89
N SER A 163 -19.94 -8.78 -6.79
CA SER A 163 -18.98 -8.01 -6.01
C SER A 163 -18.31 -6.86 -6.78
N ILE A 164 -19.05 -6.18 -7.64
CA ILE A 164 -18.61 -4.93 -8.29
C ILE A 164 -18.02 -3.93 -7.25
N GLY A 165 -18.44 -4.01 -5.99
CA GLY A 165 -17.99 -3.14 -4.90
C GLY A 165 -16.56 -3.36 -4.41
N LEU A 166 -15.90 -4.48 -4.69
CA LEU A 166 -14.57 -4.79 -4.11
C LEU A 166 -13.45 -3.91 -4.69
N ILE A 167 -13.45 -3.65 -6.00
CA ILE A 167 -12.46 -2.75 -6.61
C ILE A 167 -12.64 -1.30 -6.11
N PRO A 168 -13.83 -0.70 -6.16
CA PRO A 168 -14.08 0.60 -5.54
C PRO A 168 -13.71 0.66 -4.06
N PHE A 169 -13.99 -0.41 -3.29
CA PHE A 169 -13.60 -0.49 -1.89
C PHE A 169 -12.08 -0.41 -1.73
N ALA A 170 -11.31 -1.24 -2.46
CA ALA A 170 -9.85 -1.21 -2.41
C ALA A 170 -9.28 0.16 -2.79
N LEU A 171 -9.81 0.75 -3.87
CA LEU A 171 -9.42 2.09 -4.33
C LEU A 171 -9.80 3.17 -3.31
N ALA A 172 -10.96 3.08 -2.66
CA ALA A 172 -11.36 4.03 -1.64
C ALA A 172 -10.48 3.95 -0.39
N VAL A 173 -10.15 2.73 0.08
CA VAL A 173 -9.25 2.54 1.22
C VAL A 173 -7.86 3.10 0.93
N LEU A 174 -7.32 2.85 -0.26
CA LEU A 174 -5.97 3.26 -0.64
C LEU A 174 -5.94 4.59 -1.42
N CYS A 175 -7.04 5.37 -1.44
CA CYS A 175 -7.15 6.54 -2.30
C CYS A 175 -6.03 7.57 -2.05
N ILE A 176 -5.75 7.91 -0.79
CA ILE A 176 -4.78 8.96 -0.45
C ILE A 176 -3.39 8.65 -1.02
N PRO A 177 -2.72 7.53 -0.66
CA PRO A 177 -1.38 7.24 -1.16
C PRO A 177 -1.34 7.00 -2.68
N VAL A 178 -2.31 6.25 -3.21
CA VAL A 178 -2.31 5.88 -4.63
C VAL A 178 -2.57 7.09 -5.52
N PHE A 179 -3.62 7.89 -5.23
CA PHE A 179 -3.92 9.06 -6.06
C PHE A 179 -2.89 10.16 -5.92
N ASP A 180 -2.30 10.37 -4.73
CA ASP A 180 -1.20 11.35 -4.59
C ASP A 180 0.02 10.93 -5.42
N THR A 181 0.40 9.66 -5.37
CA THR A 181 1.51 9.12 -6.16
C THR A 181 1.22 9.26 -7.67
N LEU A 182 0.01 8.88 -8.13
CA LEU A 182 -0.39 9.01 -9.53
C LEU A 182 -0.41 10.48 -9.98
N ARG A 183 -0.89 11.40 -9.13
CA ARG A 183 -0.89 12.84 -9.40
C ARG A 183 0.53 13.36 -9.59
N VAL A 184 1.43 13.01 -8.68
CA VAL A 184 2.83 13.45 -8.75
C VAL A 184 3.53 12.87 -9.98
N MET A 185 3.38 11.58 -10.26
CA MET A 185 3.96 10.95 -11.45
C MET A 185 3.41 11.57 -12.75
N SER A 186 2.10 11.80 -12.83
CA SER A 186 1.47 12.42 -14.00
C SER A 186 1.99 13.86 -14.24
N THR A 187 2.09 14.65 -13.17
CA THR A 187 2.63 16.02 -13.28
C THR A 187 4.08 16.06 -13.71
N ARG A 188 4.91 15.10 -13.27
CA ARG A 188 6.31 14.98 -13.72
C ARG A 188 6.40 14.63 -15.21
N ILE A 189 5.62 13.65 -15.67
CA ILE A 189 5.55 13.25 -17.07
C ILE A 189 5.12 14.44 -17.94
N LEU A 190 4.07 15.18 -17.54
CA LEU A 190 3.60 16.36 -18.27
C LEU A 190 4.64 17.50 -18.34
N LYS A 191 5.53 17.59 -17.32
CA LYS A 191 6.66 18.54 -17.31
C LYS A 191 7.90 18.03 -18.05
N GLY A 192 7.85 16.85 -18.65
CA GLY A 192 8.99 16.25 -19.36
C GLY A 192 10.12 15.77 -18.44
N THR A 193 9.83 15.56 -17.14
CA THR A 193 10.78 15.04 -16.16
C THR A 193 10.53 13.58 -15.87
N SER A 194 11.54 12.86 -15.34
CA SER A 194 11.36 11.46 -14.94
C SER A 194 10.27 11.33 -13.88
N PRO A 195 9.33 10.38 -13.99
CA PRO A 195 8.30 10.13 -12.97
C PRO A 195 8.90 9.74 -11.61
N PHE A 196 10.14 9.27 -11.59
CA PHE A 196 10.88 8.85 -10.40
C PHE A 196 11.83 9.93 -9.87
N HIS A 197 11.76 11.16 -10.40
CA HIS A 197 12.61 12.25 -9.91
C HIS A 197 12.15 12.66 -8.49
N PRO A 198 13.03 12.67 -7.48
CA PRO A 198 12.66 13.10 -6.14
C PRO A 198 12.30 14.60 -6.14
N ASP A 199 11.15 14.93 -5.60
CA ASP A 199 10.71 16.31 -5.39
C ASP A 199 9.80 16.42 -4.14
N LYS A 200 9.40 17.64 -3.79
CA LYS A 200 8.53 17.94 -2.65
C LYS A 200 7.09 18.26 -3.06
N THR A 201 6.59 17.61 -4.10
CA THR A 201 5.25 17.90 -4.64
C THR A 201 4.13 17.02 -4.07
N HIS A 202 4.44 16.09 -3.16
CA HIS A 202 3.43 15.29 -2.46
C HIS A 202 2.51 16.15 -1.59
N LEU A 203 1.26 15.72 -1.40
CA LEU A 203 0.23 16.47 -0.65
C LEU A 203 0.70 16.90 0.74
N HIS A 204 1.35 16.02 1.47
CA HIS A 204 1.84 16.34 2.82
C HIS A 204 2.89 17.46 2.84
N HIS A 205 3.76 17.56 1.83
CA HIS A 205 4.68 18.69 1.69
C HIS A 205 3.94 20.00 1.41
N MET A 206 2.91 19.96 0.57
CA MET A 206 2.10 21.14 0.25
C MET A 206 1.36 21.67 1.50
N PHE A 207 0.83 20.78 2.35
CA PHE A 207 0.19 21.21 3.62
C PHE A 207 1.19 21.87 4.58
N ILE A 208 2.41 21.32 4.68
CA ILE A 208 3.45 21.92 5.51
C ILE A 208 3.89 23.28 4.95
N GLU A 209 4.04 23.44 3.65
CA GLU A 209 4.36 24.72 2.99
C GLU A 209 3.25 25.76 3.22
N LEU A 210 1.99 25.36 3.32
CA LEU A 210 0.86 26.22 3.69
C LEU A 210 0.81 26.56 5.18
N GLY A 211 1.78 26.11 5.99
CA GLY A 211 1.89 26.41 7.41
C GLY A 211 1.16 25.43 8.33
N ALA A 212 0.67 24.31 7.82
CA ALA A 212 0.09 23.27 8.67
C ALA A 212 1.19 22.58 9.50
N SER A 213 0.88 22.31 10.79
CA SER A 213 1.79 21.51 11.62
C SER A 213 1.77 20.05 11.17
N HIS A 214 2.82 19.28 11.52
CA HIS A 214 2.83 17.84 11.27
C HIS A 214 1.57 17.14 11.77
N MET A 215 1.12 17.50 13.01
CA MET A 215 -0.10 16.93 13.60
C MET A 215 -1.39 17.34 12.86
N ALA A 216 -1.42 18.52 12.24
CA ALA A 216 -2.58 18.96 11.47
C ALA A 216 -2.60 18.36 10.05
N THR A 217 -1.46 17.85 9.58
CA THR A 217 -1.31 17.20 8.27
C THR A 217 -1.62 15.70 8.38
N THR A 218 -1.44 15.09 9.54
CA THR A 218 -1.79 13.70 9.87
C THR A 218 -3.28 13.57 10.14
#